data_18ae25edee7494952a789c47304999e4
#
_entry.id   18ae25edee7494952a789c47304999e4
#
_cell.length_a   1.000
_cell.length_b   1.000
_cell.length_c   1.000
_cell.angle_alpha   90.00
_cell.angle_beta   90.00
_cell.angle_gamma   90.00
#
_symmetry.space_group_name_H-M   'P 1'
#
loop_
_entity.id
_entity.type
_entity.pdbx_description
1 polymer ?
#
loop_
_entity_poly.entity_id
_entity_poly.type
_entity_poly.pdbx_seq_one_letter_code
_entity_poly.pdbx_strand_id
1 'polypeptide(L)'
;MNSLRLHGDVLSRGDMLDFAVNVWPAPRPPALEQALIDAVRSARYPDESRARAAIAARHERPESEVLLLNGACEGFWLLAHSLRPRHAAVVHPSFTEPDAAFAAVGTPVTRVMREPSKWMLDPRDVPADADIVVVGCPNNPTGNVDPPDVLRGLEQTDRLVVVDASFADFVPCDPGGDVVIRSLTKLWSLAGVRAGYLLASAELVETLEGQRQPWSVNAAACAALEVCAADVETPRRISEQLAELRADLVRGLDALGVRTWPSVANFLLLELDDGERIVDELRARGIAVRPCASFPGLDGRHVRIAVRTEPDNKTLLAALEDVL
;
A
#
# COMPACT_ATOMS: atom_id res chain seq x y z
N MET A 1 -23.17 -1.32 2.31
CA MET A 1 -21.79 -1.83 2.07
C MET A 1 -20.98 -1.58 3.33
N ASN A 2 -20.15 -2.51 3.78
CA ASN A 2 -19.28 -2.26 4.93
C ASN A 2 -18.29 -1.15 4.54
N SER A 3 -18.27 -0.02 5.28
CA SER A 3 -17.46 1.16 4.95
C SER A 3 -15.95 0.86 4.86
N LEU A 4 -15.48 -0.16 5.56
CA LEU A 4 -14.08 -0.63 5.53
C LEU A 4 -13.65 -1.21 4.17
N ARG A 5 -14.60 -1.59 3.29
CA ARG A 5 -14.31 -2.18 1.97
C ARG A 5 -14.52 -1.22 0.80
N LEU A 6 -14.59 0.08 1.06
CA LEU A 6 -14.60 1.08 0.00
C LEU A 6 -13.14 1.37 -0.42
N HIS A 7 -12.76 0.97 -1.63
CA HIS A 7 -11.43 1.20 -2.21
C HIS A 7 -11.49 2.18 -3.39
N GLY A 8 -10.31 2.71 -3.80
CA GLY A 8 -10.23 3.74 -4.84
C GLY A 8 -10.64 3.27 -6.24
N ASP A 9 -10.46 2.00 -6.54
CA ASP A 9 -10.75 1.39 -7.84
C ASP A 9 -12.23 1.46 -8.25
N VAL A 10 -13.15 1.47 -7.27
CA VAL A 10 -14.59 1.62 -7.55
C VAL A 10 -14.99 3.06 -7.90
N LEU A 11 -14.12 4.02 -7.67
CA LEU A 11 -14.37 5.46 -7.86
C LEU A 11 -13.95 5.94 -9.26
N SER A 12 -12.97 5.27 -9.87
CA SER A 12 -12.49 5.56 -11.21
C SER A 12 -13.12 4.58 -12.19
N ARG A 13 -14.04 5.06 -13.03
CA ARG A 13 -14.74 4.25 -14.03
C ARG A 13 -14.68 4.93 -15.40
N GLY A 14 -14.51 4.12 -16.46
CA GLY A 14 -14.46 4.62 -17.83
C GLY A 14 -13.19 5.45 -18.09
N ASP A 15 -13.33 6.55 -18.84
CA ASP A 15 -12.23 7.40 -19.29
C ASP A 15 -11.88 8.53 -18.30
N MET A 16 -12.18 8.37 -17.03
CA MET A 16 -11.85 9.37 -16.00
C MET A 16 -10.34 9.48 -15.80
N LEU A 17 -9.86 10.71 -15.57
CA LEU A 17 -8.51 10.96 -15.09
C LEU A 17 -8.40 10.50 -13.63
N ASP A 18 -7.66 9.42 -13.40
CA ASP A 18 -7.68 8.67 -12.15
C ASP A 18 -6.62 9.13 -11.15
N PHE A 19 -7.01 9.94 -10.17
CA PHE A 19 -6.21 10.27 -8.97
C PHE A 19 -6.65 9.47 -7.73
N ALA A 20 -7.66 8.59 -7.84
CA ALA A 20 -8.16 7.80 -6.71
C ALA A 20 -7.31 6.56 -6.43
N VAL A 21 -6.68 5.99 -7.45
CA VAL A 21 -5.84 4.79 -7.35
C VAL A 21 -4.36 5.17 -7.37
N ASN A 22 -3.61 4.71 -6.37
CA ASN A 22 -2.18 5.03 -6.21
C ASN A 22 -1.30 4.10 -7.04
N VAL A 23 -1.55 3.99 -8.34
CA VAL A 23 -0.74 3.21 -9.29
C VAL A 23 0.06 4.19 -10.14
N TRP A 24 1.37 3.94 -10.28
CA TRP A 24 2.25 4.78 -11.10
C TRP A 24 1.85 4.70 -12.58
N PRO A 25 1.64 5.83 -13.27
CA PRO A 25 1.05 5.85 -14.61
C PRO A 25 2.06 5.66 -15.75
N ALA A 26 3.28 5.20 -15.47
CA ALA A 26 4.30 5.03 -16.50
C ALA A 26 4.20 3.68 -17.22
N PRO A 27 4.70 3.58 -18.47
CA PRO A 27 4.87 2.31 -19.15
C PRO A 27 5.77 1.36 -18.35
N ARG A 28 5.44 0.08 -18.40
CA ARG A 28 6.26 -0.96 -17.77
C ARG A 28 7.57 -1.14 -18.54
N PRO A 29 8.66 -1.56 -17.88
CA PRO A 29 9.88 -1.97 -18.56
C PRO A 29 9.60 -3.07 -19.60
N PRO A 30 10.21 -3.04 -20.80
CA PRO A 30 9.95 -4.04 -21.84
C PRO A 30 10.21 -5.48 -21.41
N ALA A 31 11.22 -5.71 -20.56
CA ALA A 31 11.50 -7.03 -20.00
C ALA A 31 10.35 -7.55 -19.13
N LEU A 32 9.72 -6.68 -18.34
CA LEU A 32 8.56 -7.03 -17.53
C LEU A 32 7.34 -7.34 -18.42
N GLU A 33 7.07 -6.53 -19.43
CA GLU A 33 5.95 -6.81 -20.36
C GLU A 33 6.15 -8.13 -21.09
N GLN A 34 7.36 -8.42 -21.57
CA GLN A 34 7.63 -9.69 -22.26
C GLN A 34 7.45 -10.87 -21.31
N ALA A 35 7.94 -10.78 -20.07
CA ALA A 35 7.78 -11.85 -19.09
C ALA A 35 6.30 -12.13 -18.75
N LEU A 36 5.47 -11.10 -18.65
CA LEU A 36 4.01 -11.24 -18.45
C LEU A 36 3.34 -11.95 -19.64
N ILE A 37 3.69 -11.56 -20.87
CA ILE A 37 3.16 -12.18 -22.08
C ILE A 37 3.53 -13.68 -22.15
N ASP A 38 4.79 -14.01 -21.88
CA ASP A 38 5.29 -15.38 -21.93
C ASP A 38 4.64 -16.25 -20.83
N ALA A 39 4.47 -15.68 -19.63
CA ALA A 39 3.78 -16.38 -18.54
C ALA A 39 2.32 -16.72 -18.88
N VAL A 40 1.58 -15.77 -19.47
CA VAL A 40 0.16 -16.00 -19.88
C VAL A 40 0.07 -17.01 -21.03
N ARG A 41 1.06 -17.07 -21.91
CA ARG A 41 1.12 -18.04 -23.02
C ARG A 41 1.56 -19.43 -22.57
N SER A 42 2.14 -19.56 -21.38
CA SER A 42 2.58 -20.84 -20.84
C SER A 42 1.38 -21.75 -20.52
N ALA A 43 1.49 -23.03 -20.91
CA ALA A 43 0.52 -24.06 -20.54
C ALA A 43 0.88 -24.78 -19.22
N ARG A 44 1.81 -24.25 -18.44
CA ARG A 44 2.30 -24.85 -17.19
C ARG A 44 1.58 -24.27 -15.99
N TYR A 45 1.46 -25.04 -14.93
CA TYR A 45 1.09 -24.51 -13.62
C TYR A 45 2.12 -23.49 -13.14
N PRO A 46 1.72 -22.50 -12.30
CA PRO A 46 2.66 -21.56 -11.70
C PRO A 46 3.76 -22.30 -10.92
N ASP A 47 5.01 -21.82 -11.07
CA ASP A 47 6.17 -22.25 -10.31
C ASP A 47 6.74 -21.03 -9.58
N GLU A 48 6.70 -21.06 -8.25
CA GLU A 48 7.13 -19.97 -7.39
C GLU A 48 8.64 -19.93 -7.15
N SER A 49 9.39 -20.99 -7.49
CA SER A 49 10.78 -21.18 -7.07
C SER A 49 11.71 -20.05 -7.51
N ARG A 50 11.67 -19.67 -8.79
CA ARG A 50 12.53 -18.60 -9.35
C ARG A 50 12.19 -17.22 -8.78
N ALA A 51 10.91 -16.93 -8.63
CA ALA A 51 10.46 -15.68 -8.05
C ALA A 51 10.85 -15.58 -6.58
N ARG A 52 10.70 -16.66 -5.81
CA ARG A 52 11.12 -16.75 -4.41
C ARG A 52 12.61 -16.53 -4.27
N ALA A 53 13.42 -17.22 -5.06
CA ALA A 53 14.89 -17.06 -5.07
C ALA A 53 15.30 -15.61 -5.41
N ALA A 54 14.64 -14.98 -6.40
CA ALA A 54 14.94 -13.60 -6.78
C ALA A 54 14.61 -12.60 -5.66
N ILE A 55 13.45 -12.76 -4.99
CA ILE A 55 13.06 -11.93 -3.84
C ILE A 55 14.01 -12.16 -2.65
N ALA A 56 14.38 -13.41 -2.35
CA ALA A 56 15.33 -13.76 -1.31
C ALA A 56 16.68 -13.08 -1.54
N ALA A 57 17.21 -13.16 -2.77
CA ALA A 57 18.46 -12.50 -3.16
C ALA A 57 18.36 -10.95 -3.03
N ARG A 58 17.25 -10.33 -3.45
CA ARG A 58 17.03 -8.87 -3.32
C ARG A 58 17.11 -8.40 -1.87
N HIS A 59 16.62 -9.20 -0.93
CA HIS A 59 16.54 -8.85 0.49
C HIS A 59 17.65 -9.49 1.33
N GLU A 60 18.61 -10.19 0.70
CA GLU A 60 19.72 -10.88 1.39
C GLU A 60 19.21 -11.83 2.49
N ARG A 61 18.10 -12.55 2.20
CA ARG A 61 17.44 -13.48 3.12
C ARG A 61 17.38 -14.90 2.54
N PRO A 62 17.25 -15.93 3.39
CA PRO A 62 16.95 -17.30 2.93
C PRO A 62 15.60 -17.36 2.19
N GLU A 63 15.48 -18.23 1.19
CA GLU A 63 14.22 -18.48 0.49
C GLU A 63 13.10 -18.96 1.44
N SER A 64 13.45 -19.65 2.52
CA SER A 64 12.50 -20.07 3.56
C SER A 64 11.85 -18.91 4.33
N GLU A 65 12.37 -17.68 4.22
CA GLU A 65 11.85 -16.48 4.84
C GLU A 65 11.01 -15.63 3.88
N VAL A 66 10.72 -16.15 2.68
CA VAL A 66 9.96 -15.47 1.63
C VAL A 66 8.68 -16.22 1.32
N LEU A 67 7.53 -15.57 1.39
CA LEU A 67 6.23 -16.08 0.94
C LEU A 67 5.69 -15.19 -0.18
N LEU A 68 5.50 -15.74 -1.37
CA LEU A 68 4.85 -15.01 -2.47
C LEU A 68 3.34 -14.92 -2.21
N LEU A 69 2.72 -13.82 -2.66
CA LEU A 69 1.31 -13.53 -2.38
C LEU A 69 0.56 -13.13 -3.67
N ASN A 70 -0.70 -13.48 -3.75
CA ASN A 70 -1.65 -13.00 -4.76
C ASN A 70 -2.06 -11.54 -4.50
N GLY A 71 -1.04 -10.65 -4.51
CA GLY A 71 -1.08 -9.29 -4.03
C GLY A 71 -0.95 -9.20 -2.50
N ALA A 72 -0.38 -8.07 -2.02
CA ALA A 72 -0.11 -7.84 -0.61
C ALA A 72 -1.33 -8.08 0.32
N CYS A 73 -2.52 -7.80 -0.16
CA CYS A 73 -3.76 -7.98 0.60
C CYS A 73 -3.96 -9.42 1.09
N GLU A 74 -3.56 -10.44 0.30
CA GLU A 74 -3.62 -11.85 0.73
C GLU A 74 -2.86 -12.07 2.04
N GLY A 75 -1.73 -11.39 2.26
CA GLY A 75 -0.92 -11.53 3.46
C GLY A 75 -1.68 -11.23 4.75
N PHE A 76 -2.50 -10.18 4.79
CA PHE A 76 -3.29 -9.84 5.97
C PHE A 76 -4.37 -10.90 6.26
N TRP A 77 -5.04 -11.36 5.21
CA TRP A 77 -6.06 -12.42 5.35
C TRP A 77 -5.44 -13.74 5.77
N LEU A 78 -4.29 -14.09 5.22
CA LEU A 78 -3.58 -15.31 5.56
C LEU A 78 -3.08 -15.28 7.02
N LEU A 79 -2.50 -14.15 7.49
CA LEU A 79 -2.12 -13.96 8.88
C LEU A 79 -3.33 -14.11 9.81
N ALA A 80 -4.46 -13.46 9.50
CA ALA A 80 -5.66 -13.54 10.32
C ALA A 80 -6.19 -14.97 10.43
N HIS A 81 -6.30 -15.68 9.30
CA HIS A 81 -6.84 -17.05 9.28
C HIS A 81 -5.91 -18.08 9.93
N SER A 82 -4.59 -17.95 9.72
CA SER A 82 -3.60 -18.91 10.20
C SER A 82 -3.30 -18.74 11.68
N LEU A 83 -3.13 -17.48 12.14
CA LEU A 83 -2.71 -17.23 13.51
C LEU A 83 -3.87 -17.06 14.49
N ARG A 84 -5.01 -16.54 14.03
CA ARG A 84 -6.19 -16.26 14.88
C ARG A 84 -5.80 -15.58 16.18
N PRO A 85 -5.17 -14.40 16.13
CA PRO A 85 -4.67 -13.73 17.31
C PRO A 85 -5.81 -13.44 18.29
N ARG A 86 -5.51 -13.40 19.59
CA ARG A 86 -6.50 -13.12 20.63
C ARG A 86 -6.93 -11.67 20.64
N HIS A 87 -6.01 -10.76 20.27
CA HIS A 87 -6.24 -9.34 20.20
C HIS A 87 -5.33 -8.72 19.14
N ALA A 88 -5.91 -8.04 18.15
CA ALA A 88 -5.19 -7.32 17.13
C ALA A 88 -5.24 -5.81 17.37
N ALA A 89 -4.12 -5.11 17.18
CA ALA A 89 -4.07 -3.66 17.08
C ALA A 89 -3.83 -3.27 15.63
N VAL A 90 -4.65 -2.37 15.08
CA VAL A 90 -4.45 -1.82 13.73
C VAL A 90 -4.28 -0.31 13.83
N VAL A 91 -3.15 0.21 13.33
CA VAL A 91 -2.83 1.63 13.43
C VAL A 91 -3.54 2.40 12.32
N HIS A 92 -4.36 3.40 12.68
CA HIS A 92 -5.20 4.21 11.79
C HIS A 92 -4.87 5.71 11.86
N PRO A 93 -5.25 6.50 10.83
CA PRO A 93 -5.87 6.07 9.58
C PRO A 93 -4.91 5.23 8.75
N SER A 94 -5.39 4.11 8.19
CA SER A 94 -4.57 3.25 7.34
C SER A 94 -5.44 2.43 6.37
N PHE A 95 -4.79 1.63 5.52
CA PHE A 95 -5.47 0.63 4.69
C PHE A 95 -6.31 -0.29 5.56
N THR A 96 -7.58 -0.49 5.19
CA THR A 96 -8.60 -1.06 6.07
C THR A 96 -8.73 -2.59 6.00
N GLU A 97 -8.01 -3.24 5.08
CA GLU A 97 -8.09 -4.70 4.92
C GLU A 97 -7.52 -5.50 6.12
N PRO A 98 -6.45 -5.05 6.83
CA PRO A 98 -6.04 -5.73 8.06
C PRO A 98 -7.15 -5.78 9.12
N ASP A 99 -7.81 -4.64 9.37
CA ASP A 99 -8.96 -4.55 10.29
C ASP A 99 -10.08 -5.52 9.85
N ALA A 100 -10.43 -5.50 8.55
CA ALA A 100 -11.46 -6.37 8.00
C ALA A 100 -11.09 -7.86 8.09
N ALA A 101 -9.82 -8.21 7.89
CA ALA A 101 -9.34 -9.60 7.94
C ALA A 101 -9.42 -10.16 9.35
N PHE A 102 -8.94 -9.43 10.37
CA PHE A 102 -9.03 -9.87 11.76
C PHE A 102 -10.48 -9.94 12.25
N ALA A 103 -11.29 -8.95 11.92
CA ALA A 103 -12.73 -8.97 12.26
C ALA A 103 -13.46 -10.17 11.62
N ALA A 104 -13.08 -10.58 10.41
CA ALA A 104 -13.70 -11.70 9.71
C ALA A 104 -13.47 -13.05 10.38
N VAL A 105 -12.37 -13.21 11.12
CA VAL A 105 -12.07 -14.43 11.91
C VAL A 105 -12.51 -14.33 13.37
N GLY A 106 -13.17 -13.21 13.74
CA GLY A 106 -13.68 -12.99 15.09
C GLY A 106 -12.64 -12.49 16.08
N THR A 107 -11.45 -12.07 15.63
CA THR A 107 -10.44 -11.45 16.48
C THR A 107 -10.90 -10.05 16.89
N PRO A 108 -10.89 -9.70 18.18
CA PRO A 108 -11.08 -8.33 18.66
C PRO A 108 -10.02 -7.40 18.05
N VAL A 109 -10.45 -6.24 17.52
CA VAL A 109 -9.56 -5.26 16.90
C VAL A 109 -9.62 -3.95 17.66
N THR A 110 -8.49 -3.50 18.19
CA THR A 110 -8.31 -2.12 18.68
C THR A 110 -7.73 -1.26 17.56
N ARG A 111 -8.42 -0.18 17.24
CA ARG A 111 -7.94 0.85 16.30
C ARG A 111 -7.11 1.87 17.06
N VAL A 112 -5.80 1.82 16.86
CA VAL A 112 -4.85 2.77 17.44
C VAL A 112 -4.76 3.99 16.55
N MET A 113 -5.13 5.17 17.06
CA MET A 113 -5.18 6.38 16.25
C MET A 113 -3.84 7.11 16.25
N ARG A 114 -3.35 7.47 15.07
CA ARG A 114 -2.22 8.38 14.90
C ARG A 114 -2.58 9.79 15.35
N GLU A 115 -1.61 10.53 15.87
CA GLU A 115 -1.78 11.93 16.26
C GLU A 115 -2.09 12.78 15.01
N PRO A 116 -3.28 13.46 14.94
CA PRO A 116 -3.79 14.07 13.69
C PRO A 116 -2.92 15.20 13.12
N SER A 117 -2.17 15.93 13.96
CA SER A 117 -1.39 17.07 13.47
C SER A 117 -0.20 16.65 12.63
N LYS A 118 0.35 15.47 12.89
CA LYS A 118 1.56 14.93 12.22
C LYS A 118 1.37 13.52 11.65
N TRP A 119 0.25 12.88 11.93
CA TRP A 119 -0.02 11.49 11.61
C TRP A 119 1.05 10.51 12.12
N MET A 120 1.63 10.82 13.28
CA MET A 120 2.64 9.98 13.93
C MET A 120 1.99 9.00 14.89
N LEU A 121 2.58 7.80 14.99
CA LEU A 121 2.21 6.79 15.96
C LEU A 121 2.96 7.05 17.29
N ASP A 122 2.23 6.96 18.41
CA ASP A 122 2.85 6.75 19.72
C ASP A 122 2.75 5.25 20.06
N PRO A 123 3.86 4.52 20.18
CA PRO A 123 3.83 3.09 20.51
C PRO A 123 3.13 2.77 21.84
N ARG A 124 3.04 3.73 22.75
CA ARG A 124 2.39 3.59 24.05
C ARG A 124 0.86 3.49 23.95
N ASP A 125 0.28 3.94 22.83
CA ASP A 125 -1.16 3.83 22.58
C ASP A 125 -1.57 2.42 22.13
N VAL A 126 -0.60 1.55 21.82
CA VAL A 126 -0.87 0.16 21.43
C VAL A 126 -1.16 -0.67 22.71
N PRO A 127 -2.33 -1.34 22.82
CA PRO A 127 -2.66 -2.15 23.97
C PRO A 127 -1.57 -3.18 24.30
N ALA A 128 -1.20 -3.28 25.57
CA ALA A 128 -0.16 -4.20 26.02
C ALA A 128 -0.49 -5.68 25.80
N ASP A 129 -1.79 -6.01 25.73
CA ASP A 129 -2.32 -7.36 25.49
C ASP A 129 -2.58 -7.68 24.01
N ALA A 130 -2.28 -6.74 23.09
CA ALA A 130 -2.33 -7.02 21.67
C ALA A 130 -1.17 -7.94 21.27
N ASP A 131 -1.48 -9.12 20.75
CA ASP A 131 -0.50 -10.12 20.31
C ASP A 131 -0.12 -9.99 18.81
N ILE A 132 -0.83 -9.12 18.08
CA ILE A 132 -0.43 -8.67 16.74
C ILE A 132 -0.72 -7.19 16.58
N VAL A 133 0.20 -6.44 15.96
CA VAL A 133 0.01 -5.05 15.58
C VAL A 133 0.32 -4.85 14.11
N VAL A 134 -0.56 -4.13 13.39
CA VAL A 134 -0.35 -3.80 11.97
C VAL A 134 -0.18 -2.30 11.80
N VAL A 135 0.91 -1.91 11.10
CA VAL A 135 1.25 -0.52 10.82
C VAL A 135 1.64 -0.34 9.36
N GLY A 136 1.17 0.72 8.69
CA GLY A 136 1.59 1.09 7.33
C GLY A 136 2.86 1.94 7.34
N CYS A 137 3.88 1.59 6.55
CA CYS A 137 5.12 2.32 6.42
C CYS A 137 5.74 2.17 5.01
N PRO A 138 5.67 3.17 4.12
CA PRO A 138 4.90 4.43 4.23
C PRO A 138 3.40 4.19 4.40
N ASN A 139 2.76 5.01 5.23
CA ASN A 139 1.35 4.82 5.57
C ASN A 139 0.42 5.33 4.45
N ASN A 140 -0.65 4.63 4.19
CA ASN A 140 -1.74 5.06 3.32
C ASN A 140 -3.01 5.26 4.19
N PRO A 141 -3.62 6.47 4.25
CA PRO A 141 -3.58 7.54 3.24
C PRO A 141 -2.66 8.73 3.54
N THR A 142 -1.91 8.75 4.61
CA THR A 142 -1.19 9.93 5.08
C THR A 142 0.17 10.16 4.40
N GLY A 143 0.78 9.10 3.84
CA GLY A 143 2.05 9.18 3.11
C GLY A 143 3.30 9.34 3.98
N ASN A 144 3.15 9.37 5.30
CA ASN A 144 4.27 9.48 6.24
C ASN A 144 4.99 8.15 6.47
N VAL A 145 6.20 8.25 7.00
CA VAL A 145 7.01 7.14 7.52
C VAL A 145 7.22 7.38 9.02
N ASP A 146 6.93 6.37 9.83
CA ASP A 146 7.27 6.43 11.25
C ASP A 146 8.79 6.23 11.43
N PRO A 147 9.44 6.95 12.35
CA PRO A 147 10.84 6.74 12.68
C PRO A 147 11.12 5.29 13.12
N PRO A 148 12.32 4.75 12.84
CA PRO A 148 12.65 3.37 13.22
C PRO A 148 12.54 3.06 14.72
N ASP A 149 12.77 4.04 15.59
CA ASP A 149 12.60 3.91 17.04
C ASP A 149 11.13 3.77 17.46
N VAL A 150 10.21 4.40 16.73
CA VAL A 150 8.75 4.22 16.93
C VAL A 150 8.35 2.78 16.60
N LEU A 151 8.84 2.25 15.49
CA LEU A 151 8.53 0.86 15.09
C LEU A 151 9.16 -0.15 16.05
N ARG A 152 10.41 0.06 16.49
CA ARG A 152 11.03 -0.75 17.55
C ARG A 152 10.28 -0.68 18.87
N GLY A 153 9.65 0.46 19.18
CA GLY A 153 8.82 0.63 20.38
C GLY A 153 7.56 -0.25 20.38
N LEU A 154 7.18 -0.87 19.25
CA LEU A 154 6.08 -1.82 19.16
C LEU A 154 6.49 -3.25 19.57
N GLU A 155 7.80 -3.56 19.54
CA GLU A 155 8.32 -4.90 19.80
C GLU A 155 8.07 -5.32 21.26
N GLN A 156 7.52 -6.52 21.43
CA GLN A 156 7.32 -7.20 22.73
C GLN A 156 7.48 -8.70 22.51
N THR A 157 7.84 -9.44 23.57
CA THR A 157 8.15 -10.88 23.50
C THR A 157 7.05 -11.72 22.82
N ASP A 158 5.78 -11.40 23.08
CA ASP A 158 4.64 -12.18 22.58
C ASP A 158 3.78 -11.39 21.57
N ARG A 159 4.36 -10.39 20.92
CA ARG A 159 3.68 -9.54 19.93
C ARG A 159 4.35 -9.66 18.57
N LEU A 160 3.55 -9.92 17.54
CA LEU A 160 4.00 -9.88 16.15
C LEU A 160 3.79 -8.48 15.56
N VAL A 161 4.85 -7.84 15.09
CA VAL A 161 4.81 -6.55 14.40
C VAL A 161 4.74 -6.76 12.90
N VAL A 162 3.60 -6.42 12.29
CA VAL A 162 3.35 -6.53 10.85
C VAL A 162 3.41 -5.16 10.20
N VAL A 163 4.29 -4.98 9.23
CA VAL A 163 4.44 -3.75 8.48
C VAL A 163 3.87 -3.88 7.07
N ASP A 164 2.83 -3.08 6.77
CA ASP A 164 2.39 -2.87 5.38
C ASP A 164 3.36 -1.94 4.66
N ALA A 165 4.30 -2.53 3.94
CA ALA A 165 5.31 -1.83 3.16
C ALA A 165 4.93 -1.73 1.67
N SER A 166 3.63 -1.69 1.35
CA SER A 166 3.13 -1.65 -0.05
C SER A 166 3.60 -0.43 -0.86
N PHE A 167 4.09 0.61 -0.20
CA PHE A 167 4.64 1.82 -0.84
C PHE A 167 6.14 1.99 -0.62
N ALA A 168 6.82 1.02 -0.03
CA ALA A 168 8.25 1.11 0.29
C ALA A 168 9.16 1.11 -0.96
N ASP A 169 8.67 0.69 -2.13
CA ASP A 169 9.43 0.78 -3.37
C ASP A 169 9.62 2.22 -3.87
N PHE A 170 8.83 3.18 -3.36
CA PHE A 170 8.97 4.61 -3.68
C PHE A 170 9.98 5.36 -2.79
N VAL A 171 10.52 4.73 -1.77
CA VAL A 171 11.46 5.35 -0.84
C VAL A 171 12.52 4.35 -0.41
N PRO A 172 13.78 4.77 -0.24
CA PRO A 172 14.83 3.91 0.30
C PRO A 172 14.62 3.77 1.82
N CYS A 173 13.71 2.91 2.24
CA CYS A 173 13.50 2.60 3.66
C CYS A 173 13.45 1.08 3.88
N ASP A 174 14.07 0.65 4.97
CA ASP A 174 13.79 -0.64 5.58
C ASP A 174 12.80 -0.39 6.71
N PRO A 175 11.55 -0.83 6.58
CA PRO A 175 10.53 -0.53 7.57
C PRO A 175 10.70 -1.35 8.86
N GLY A 176 11.57 -2.35 8.92
CA GLY A 176 11.67 -3.26 10.07
C GLY A 176 10.41 -4.10 10.29
N GLY A 177 10.25 -4.66 11.50
CA GLY A 177 9.11 -5.51 11.88
C GLY A 177 9.38 -7.01 11.70
N ASP A 178 8.56 -7.85 12.35
CA ASP A 178 8.66 -9.32 12.25
C ASP A 178 8.13 -9.84 10.91
N VAL A 179 7.13 -9.14 10.37
CA VAL A 179 6.51 -9.43 9.07
C VAL A 179 6.48 -8.16 8.24
N VAL A 180 7.06 -8.22 7.04
CA VAL A 180 7.04 -7.11 6.07
C VAL A 180 6.27 -7.55 4.84
N ILE A 181 5.13 -6.91 4.57
CA ILE A 181 4.28 -7.19 3.39
C ILE A 181 4.56 -6.16 2.31
N ARG A 182 4.94 -6.60 1.11
CA ARG A 182 5.29 -5.75 -0.03
C ARG A 182 4.40 -5.99 -1.24
N SER A 183 4.24 -4.95 -2.06
CA SER A 183 3.35 -4.95 -3.21
C SER A 183 4.03 -4.42 -4.46
N LEU A 184 4.00 -5.16 -5.56
CA LEU A 184 4.41 -4.67 -6.87
C LEU A 184 3.30 -3.93 -7.63
N THR A 185 2.10 -3.86 -7.06
CA THR A 185 0.93 -3.25 -7.71
C THR A 185 1.10 -1.76 -8.00
N LYS A 186 1.86 -1.05 -7.17
CA LYS A 186 1.87 0.42 -7.12
C LYS A 186 2.90 1.01 -8.07
N LEU A 187 4.18 0.76 -7.83
CA LEU A 187 5.28 1.28 -8.62
C LEU A 187 5.31 0.68 -10.03
N TRP A 188 5.05 -0.62 -10.16
CA TRP A 188 5.20 -1.38 -11.39
C TRP A 188 3.94 -1.43 -12.27
N SER A 189 2.88 -0.71 -11.91
CA SER A 189 1.60 -0.69 -12.65
C SER A 189 0.99 -2.08 -12.85
N LEU A 190 1.04 -2.92 -11.81
CA LEU A 190 0.64 -4.33 -11.84
C LEU A 190 -0.65 -4.62 -11.05
N ALA A 191 -1.57 -3.65 -10.95
CA ALA A 191 -2.78 -3.80 -10.13
C ALA A 191 -3.60 -5.06 -10.47
N GLY A 192 -3.79 -5.36 -11.75
CA GLY A 192 -4.53 -6.54 -12.22
C GLY A 192 -3.75 -7.85 -12.16
N VAL A 193 -2.40 -7.81 -12.10
CA VAL A 193 -1.54 -9.00 -12.06
C VAL A 193 -1.55 -9.65 -10.67
N ARG A 194 -1.81 -8.88 -9.61
CA ARG A 194 -1.85 -9.38 -8.23
C ARG A 194 -0.52 -9.94 -7.75
N ALA A 195 0.56 -9.18 -7.87
CA ALA A 195 1.90 -9.55 -7.42
C ALA A 195 2.26 -8.88 -6.09
N GLY A 196 2.65 -9.65 -5.10
CA GLY A 196 3.11 -9.21 -3.79
C GLY A 196 3.89 -10.33 -3.09
N TYR A 197 4.48 -10.02 -1.95
CA TYR A 197 5.19 -11.00 -1.13
C TYR A 197 5.26 -10.55 0.33
N LEU A 198 5.60 -11.50 1.18
CA LEU A 198 5.80 -11.32 2.61
C LEU A 198 7.18 -11.84 2.97
N LEU A 199 7.87 -11.11 3.85
CA LEU A 199 9.13 -11.50 4.48
C LEU A 199 8.85 -11.72 5.97
N ALA A 200 9.25 -12.89 6.51
CA ALA A 200 9.09 -13.23 7.92
C ALA A 200 10.12 -14.31 8.33
N SER A 201 10.04 -14.79 9.58
CA SER A 201 10.82 -15.96 9.98
C SER A 201 10.41 -17.21 9.19
N ALA A 202 11.34 -18.14 8.98
CA ALA A 202 11.09 -19.39 8.26
C ALA A 202 9.94 -20.20 8.89
N GLU A 203 9.85 -20.23 10.22
CA GLU A 203 8.78 -20.91 10.95
C GLU A 203 7.39 -20.31 10.65
N LEU A 204 7.30 -18.96 10.62
CA LEU A 204 6.06 -18.30 10.30
C LEU A 204 5.69 -18.51 8.82
N VAL A 205 6.64 -18.43 7.89
CA VAL A 205 6.42 -18.72 6.47
C VAL A 205 5.89 -20.15 6.27
N GLU A 206 6.48 -21.16 6.92
CA GLU A 206 6.02 -22.55 6.87
C GLU A 206 4.58 -22.68 7.39
N THR A 207 4.27 -22.04 8.52
CA THR A 207 2.91 -21.99 9.10
C THR A 207 1.89 -21.41 8.12
N LEU A 208 2.22 -20.28 7.47
CA LEU A 208 1.34 -19.61 6.52
C LEU A 208 1.18 -20.44 5.22
N GLU A 209 2.26 -21.02 4.70
CA GLU A 209 2.20 -21.90 3.52
C GLU A 209 1.30 -23.11 3.76
N GLY A 210 1.36 -23.70 4.95
CA GLY A 210 0.52 -24.84 5.32
C GLY A 210 -1.00 -24.54 5.32
N GLN A 211 -1.39 -23.28 5.40
CA GLN A 211 -2.79 -22.84 5.37
C GLN A 211 -3.22 -22.28 4.01
N ARG A 212 -2.30 -22.17 3.07
CA ARG A 212 -2.53 -21.60 1.74
C ARG A 212 -2.88 -22.70 0.73
N GLN A 213 -3.83 -22.41 -0.16
CA GLN A 213 -4.14 -23.33 -1.25
C GLN A 213 -2.97 -23.44 -2.25
N PRO A 214 -2.75 -24.60 -2.90
CA PRO A 214 -1.75 -24.73 -3.96
C PRO A 214 -2.03 -23.74 -5.10
N TRP A 215 -0.94 -23.24 -5.73
CA TRP A 215 -1.00 -22.33 -6.88
C TRP A 215 -1.78 -21.04 -6.64
N SER A 216 -1.79 -20.53 -5.41
CA SER A 216 -2.50 -19.26 -5.07
C SER A 216 -1.93 -18.08 -5.85
N VAL A 217 -0.62 -18.09 -6.16
CA VAL A 217 0.04 -17.05 -6.96
C VAL A 217 0.06 -17.46 -8.42
N ASN A 218 -0.53 -16.65 -9.29
CA ASN A 218 -0.61 -16.94 -10.72
C ASN A 218 0.75 -16.77 -11.44
N ALA A 219 0.88 -17.42 -12.62
CA ALA A 219 2.13 -17.44 -13.38
C ALA A 219 2.63 -16.02 -13.78
N ALA A 220 1.72 -15.09 -14.10
CA ALA A 220 2.10 -13.71 -14.43
C ALA A 220 2.65 -12.97 -13.21
N ALA A 221 2.09 -13.21 -12.01
CA ALA A 221 2.62 -12.65 -10.78
C ALA A 221 4.01 -13.22 -10.44
N CYS A 222 4.23 -14.53 -10.61
CA CYS A 222 5.55 -15.14 -10.43
C CYS A 222 6.59 -14.52 -11.38
N ALA A 223 6.27 -14.40 -12.67
CA ALA A 223 7.15 -13.79 -13.67
C ALA A 223 7.45 -12.31 -13.34
N ALA A 224 6.44 -11.55 -12.91
CA ALA A 224 6.64 -10.16 -12.49
C ALA A 224 7.54 -10.05 -11.26
N LEU A 225 7.32 -10.88 -10.24
CA LEU A 225 8.15 -10.90 -9.02
C LEU A 225 9.61 -11.20 -9.33
N GLU A 226 9.88 -12.19 -10.20
CA GLU A 226 11.24 -12.52 -10.64
C GLU A 226 11.94 -11.32 -11.32
N VAL A 227 11.28 -10.71 -12.33
CA VAL A 227 11.88 -9.61 -13.11
C VAL A 227 12.02 -8.35 -12.26
N CYS A 228 11.00 -7.98 -11.49
CA CYS A 228 11.03 -6.77 -10.67
C CYS A 228 12.04 -6.87 -9.51
N ALA A 229 12.25 -8.07 -8.96
CA ALA A 229 13.26 -8.28 -7.92
C ALA A 229 14.69 -8.02 -8.43
N ALA A 230 14.98 -8.34 -9.68
CA ALA A 230 16.28 -8.12 -10.29
C ALA A 230 16.53 -6.66 -10.73
N ASP A 231 15.47 -5.87 -10.92
CA ASP A 231 15.57 -4.48 -11.40
C ASP A 231 15.61 -3.50 -10.21
N VAL A 232 16.80 -3.02 -9.87
CA VAL A 232 17.03 -2.01 -8.83
C VAL A 232 16.98 -0.57 -9.34
N GLU A 233 17.17 -0.38 -10.66
CA GLU A 233 17.26 0.94 -11.26
C GLU A 233 15.91 1.59 -11.50
N THR A 234 14.91 0.81 -11.90
CA THR A 234 13.57 1.34 -12.16
C THR A 234 12.94 1.97 -10.91
N PRO A 235 12.93 1.34 -9.70
CA PRO A 235 12.44 1.98 -8.49
C PRO A 235 13.19 3.27 -8.15
N ARG A 236 14.53 3.29 -8.27
CA ARG A 236 15.35 4.47 -7.99
C ARG A 236 14.94 5.64 -8.90
N ARG A 237 14.91 5.42 -10.21
CA ARG A 237 14.54 6.44 -11.21
C ARG A 237 13.12 6.96 -11.01
N ILE A 238 12.17 6.06 -10.73
CA ILE A 238 10.77 6.45 -10.46
C ILE A 238 10.68 7.26 -9.17
N SER A 239 11.39 6.89 -8.12
CA SER A 239 11.40 7.61 -6.84
C SER A 239 11.93 9.03 -6.99
N GLU A 240 13.01 9.23 -7.77
CA GLU A 240 13.57 10.54 -8.07
C GLU A 240 12.56 11.41 -8.84
N GLN A 241 11.98 10.88 -9.92
CA GLN A 241 10.96 11.58 -10.72
C GLN A 241 9.71 11.91 -9.89
N LEU A 242 9.26 10.98 -9.06
CA LEU A 242 8.11 11.17 -8.19
C LEU A 242 8.35 12.30 -7.17
N ALA A 243 9.56 12.40 -6.61
CA ALA A 243 9.90 13.45 -5.65
C ALA A 243 9.73 14.85 -6.27
N GLU A 244 10.17 15.04 -7.50
CA GLU A 244 10.01 16.30 -8.25
C GLU A 244 8.53 16.60 -8.53
N LEU A 245 7.80 15.64 -9.11
CA LEU A 245 6.36 15.79 -9.42
C LEU A 245 5.52 16.06 -8.18
N ARG A 246 5.84 15.42 -7.07
CA ARG A 246 5.15 15.63 -5.79
C ARG A 246 5.43 17.02 -5.24
N ALA A 247 6.69 17.50 -5.30
CA ALA A 247 7.04 18.85 -4.86
C ALA A 247 6.33 19.93 -5.69
N ASP A 248 6.22 19.72 -7.02
CA ASP A 248 5.51 20.64 -7.91
C ASP A 248 4.02 20.66 -7.62
N LEU A 249 3.40 19.50 -7.40
CA LEU A 249 1.98 19.38 -7.05
C LEU A 249 1.69 20.04 -5.70
N VAL A 250 2.54 19.84 -4.69
CA VAL A 250 2.41 20.51 -3.37
C VAL A 250 2.45 22.03 -3.52
N ARG A 251 3.42 22.57 -4.32
CA ARG A 251 3.48 24.03 -4.56
C ARG A 251 2.21 24.57 -5.22
N GLY A 252 1.64 23.82 -6.18
CA GLY A 252 0.38 24.21 -6.81
C GLY A 252 -0.80 24.20 -5.83
N LEU A 253 -0.89 23.20 -4.98
CA LEU A 253 -1.93 23.10 -3.93
C LEU A 253 -1.79 24.19 -2.88
N ASP A 254 -0.56 24.49 -2.43
CA ASP A 254 -0.28 25.59 -1.49
C ASP A 254 -0.69 26.95 -2.07
N ALA A 255 -0.46 27.19 -3.37
CA ALA A 255 -0.89 28.42 -4.05
C ALA A 255 -2.43 28.57 -4.11
N LEU A 256 -3.17 27.45 -4.09
CA LEU A 256 -4.64 27.41 -3.99
C LEU A 256 -5.15 27.46 -2.54
N GLY A 257 -4.25 27.54 -1.54
CA GLY A 257 -4.62 27.55 -0.14
C GLY A 257 -5.06 26.18 0.41
N VAL A 258 -4.81 25.10 -0.32
CA VAL A 258 -5.16 23.72 0.08
C VAL A 258 -4.13 23.17 1.05
N ARG A 259 -4.56 22.77 2.23
CA ARG A 259 -3.70 22.14 3.21
C ARG A 259 -3.32 20.73 2.80
N THR A 260 -2.02 20.43 2.87
CA THR A 260 -1.45 19.08 2.65
C THR A 260 -0.57 18.65 3.83
N TRP A 261 -0.35 17.34 3.96
CA TRP A 261 0.66 16.81 4.88
C TRP A 261 1.89 16.28 4.13
N PRO A 262 3.07 16.32 4.76
CA PRO A 262 4.28 15.74 4.17
C PRO A 262 4.08 14.27 3.80
N SER A 263 4.40 13.91 2.57
CA SER A 263 4.30 12.54 2.05
C SER A 263 5.59 12.16 1.36
N VAL A 264 6.00 10.89 1.53
CA VAL A 264 7.08 10.27 0.76
C VAL A 264 6.55 9.32 -0.32
N ALA A 265 5.25 9.01 -0.28
CA ALA A 265 4.59 8.10 -1.21
C ALA A 265 4.16 8.80 -2.51
N ASN A 266 3.57 8.04 -3.43
CA ASN A 266 3.03 8.54 -4.69
C ASN A 266 1.60 9.10 -4.57
N PHE A 267 1.26 9.69 -3.43
CA PHE A 267 -0.02 10.35 -3.16
C PHE A 267 0.15 11.41 -2.07
N LEU A 268 -0.84 12.31 -2.00
CA LEU A 268 -0.97 13.35 -0.98
C LEU A 268 -2.32 13.22 -0.28
N LEU A 269 -2.36 13.47 1.03
CA LEU A 269 -3.58 13.70 1.78
C LEU A 269 -3.85 15.21 1.81
N LEU A 270 -5.07 15.60 1.43
CA LEU A 270 -5.54 16.99 1.43
C LEU A 270 -6.59 17.17 2.52
N GLU A 271 -6.68 18.38 3.08
CA GLU A 271 -7.81 18.84 3.87
C GLU A 271 -8.49 19.99 3.13
N LEU A 272 -9.80 19.85 2.88
CA LEU A 272 -10.65 20.78 2.14
C LEU A 272 -11.84 21.16 3.01
N ASP A 273 -12.29 22.41 2.99
CA ASP A 273 -13.40 22.87 3.84
C ASP A 273 -14.71 22.13 3.52
N ASP A 274 -14.96 21.84 2.23
CA ASP A 274 -16.11 21.07 1.74
C ASP A 274 -15.65 19.96 0.78
N GLY A 275 -14.93 18.97 1.34
CA GLY A 275 -14.29 17.91 0.55
C GLY A 275 -15.29 17.04 -0.21
N GLU A 276 -16.46 16.77 0.35
CA GLU A 276 -17.50 15.96 -0.32
C GLU A 276 -18.03 16.66 -1.59
N ARG A 277 -18.36 17.94 -1.50
CA ARG A 277 -18.79 18.75 -2.67
C ARG A 277 -17.69 18.80 -3.73
N ILE A 278 -16.46 19.09 -3.33
CA ILE A 278 -15.32 19.20 -4.26
C ILE A 278 -15.06 17.85 -4.97
N VAL A 279 -15.17 16.72 -4.28
CA VAL A 279 -15.06 15.38 -4.88
C VAL A 279 -16.14 15.17 -5.95
N ASP A 280 -17.39 15.55 -5.69
CA ASP A 280 -18.48 15.39 -6.64
C ASP A 280 -18.33 16.33 -7.86
N GLU A 281 -17.85 17.55 -7.65
CA GLU A 281 -17.59 18.49 -8.74
C GLU A 281 -16.39 18.05 -9.61
N LEU A 282 -15.30 17.53 -9.02
CA LEU A 282 -14.20 16.95 -9.78
C LEU A 282 -14.66 15.73 -10.58
N ARG A 283 -15.50 14.89 -9.98
CA ARG A 283 -16.10 13.73 -10.68
C ARG A 283 -16.95 14.18 -11.88
N ALA A 284 -17.74 15.23 -11.75
CA ALA A 284 -18.52 15.79 -12.85
C ALA A 284 -17.64 16.30 -14.01
N ARG A 285 -16.40 16.66 -13.73
CA ARG A 285 -15.35 17.04 -14.71
C ARG A 285 -14.53 15.87 -15.24
N GLY A 286 -14.89 14.63 -14.90
CA GLY A 286 -14.17 13.43 -15.31
C GLY A 286 -12.88 13.16 -14.53
N ILE A 287 -12.72 13.71 -13.32
CA ILE A 287 -11.54 13.50 -12.47
C ILE A 287 -11.96 12.70 -11.23
N ALA A 288 -11.36 11.55 -11.04
CA ALA A 288 -11.59 10.69 -9.88
C ALA A 288 -10.53 10.95 -8.80
N VAL A 289 -10.96 11.30 -7.59
CA VAL A 289 -10.13 11.43 -6.39
C VAL A 289 -10.65 10.52 -5.29
N ARG A 290 -9.88 10.26 -4.22
CA ARG A 290 -10.25 9.35 -3.14
C ARG A 290 -10.78 10.10 -1.92
N PRO A 291 -12.12 10.17 -1.67
CA PRO A 291 -12.66 10.68 -0.41
C PRO A 291 -12.24 9.75 0.74
N CYS A 292 -11.80 10.33 1.85
CA CYS A 292 -11.15 9.58 2.94
C CYS A 292 -12.05 9.32 4.15
N ALA A 293 -13.33 9.69 4.14
CA ALA A 293 -14.27 9.45 5.24
C ALA A 293 -14.45 7.96 5.63
N SER A 294 -14.07 7.03 4.75
CA SER A 294 -14.08 5.59 5.04
C SER A 294 -12.86 5.09 5.81
N PHE A 295 -11.82 5.92 5.96
CA PHE A 295 -10.67 5.58 6.79
C PHE A 295 -10.96 5.99 8.24
N PRO A 296 -10.87 5.07 9.22
CA PRO A 296 -11.02 5.45 10.62
C PRO A 296 -10.09 6.59 11.01
N GLY A 297 -10.62 7.63 11.65
CA GLY A 297 -9.87 8.84 12.04
C GLY A 297 -9.83 9.95 11.01
N LEU A 298 -10.44 9.77 9.82
CA LEU A 298 -10.64 10.81 8.82
C LEU A 298 -12.14 11.07 8.59
N ASP A 299 -12.44 12.22 8.02
CA ASP A 299 -13.80 12.68 7.74
C ASP A 299 -13.98 13.14 6.28
N GLY A 300 -15.15 13.74 5.96
CA GLY A 300 -15.50 14.21 4.62
C GLY A 300 -14.65 15.38 4.11
N ARG A 301 -13.86 16.04 4.97
CA ARG A 301 -12.90 17.08 4.56
C ARG A 301 -11.62 16.51 3.98
N HIS A 302 -11.32 15.25 4.27
CA HIS A 302 -10.07 14.61 3.85
C HIS A 302 -10.22 13.93 2.49
N VAL A 303 -9.33 14.26 1.58
CA VAL A 303 -9.26 13.69 0.22
C VAL A 303 -7.83 13.26 -0.09
N ARG A 304 -7.64 12.04 -0.59
CA ARG A 304 -6.34 11.59 -1.07
C ARG A 304 -6.28 11.66 -2.59
N ILE A 305 -5.20 12.22 -3.13
CA ILE A 305 -4.90 12.28 -4.55
C ILE A 305 -3.58 11.56 -4.85
N ALA A 306 -3.53 10.80 -5.95
CA ALA A 306 -2.28 10.25 -6.45
C ALA A 306 -1.41 11.37 -7.07
N VAL A 307 -0.08 11.22 -6.99
CA VAL A 307 0.85 12.02 -7.79
C VAL A 307 0.98 11.35 -9.15
N ARG A 308 0.69 12.09 -10.23
CA ARG A 308 0.67 11.58 -11.59
C ARG A 308 1.67 12.34 -12.47
N THR A 309 1.52 12.22 -13.79
CA THR A 309 2.35 12.97 -14.75
C THR A 309 2.15 14.48 -14.59
N GLU A 310 3.13 15.27 -15.03
CA GLU A 310 3.03 16.74 -14.98
C GLU A 310 1.77 17.28 -15.68
N PRO A 311 1.37 16.82 -16.89
CA PRO A 311 0.11 17.25 -17.51
C PRO A 311 -1.13 16.89 -16.70
N ASP A 312 -1.18 15.66 -16.13
CA ASP A 312 -2.29 15.23 -15.29
C ASP A 312 -2.40 16.13 -14.05
N ASN A 313 -1.29 16.36 -13.35
CA ASN A 313 -1.26 17.19 -12.15
C ASN A 313 -1.69 18.64 -12.43
N LYS A 314 -1.29 19.22 -13.57
CA LYS A 314 -1.76 20.55 -14.00
C LYS A 314 -3.27 20.57 -14.26
N THR A 315 -3.80 19.52 -14.89
CA THR A 315 -5.24 19.38 -15.12
C THR A 315 -6.03 19.33 -13.80
N LEU A 316 -5.53 18.58 -12.80
CA LEU A 316 -6.14 18.53 -11.48
C LEU A 316 -6.11 19.92 -10.78
N LEU A 317 -4.95 20.60 -10.81
CA LEU A 317 -4.81 21.93 -10.18
C LEU A 317 -5.76 22.95 -10.80
N ALA A 318 -5.88 23.00 -12.13
CA ALA A 318 -6.83 23.88 -12.80
C ALA A 318 -8.29 23.57 -12.43
N ALA A 319 -8.64 22.28 -12.36
CA ALA A 319 -9.98 21.88 -11.95
C ALA A 319 -10.28 22.21 -10.46
N LEU A 320 -9.27 22.12 -9.59
CA LEU A 320 -9.39 22.53 -8.18
C LEU A 320 -9.56 24.04 -8.04
N GLU A 321 -8.83 24.85 -8.81
CA GLU A 321 -8.99 26.32 -8.84
C GLU A 321 -10.41 26.74 -9.19
N ASP A 322 -11.06 26.02 -10.11
CA ASP A 322 -12.45 26.31 -10.53
C ASP A 322 -13.51 25.95 -9.46
N VAL A 323 -13.21 25.03 -8.53
CA VAL A 323 -14.20 24.48 -7.60
C VAL A 323 -13.98 24.86 -6.13
N LEU A 324 -12.82 25.45 -5.79
CA LEU A 324 -12.53 25.98 -4.46
C LEU A 324 -13.20 27.34 -4.25
#